data_09c70c07f9f0402db2f7c63feaf36f59
#
_entry.id   09c70c07f9f0402db2f7c63feaf36f59
#
_cell.length_a   1.000
_cell.length_b   1.000
_cell.length_c   1.000
_cell.angle_alpha   90.00
_cell.angle_beta   90.00
_cell.angle_gamma   90.00
#
_symmetry.space_group_name_H-M   'P 1'
#
loop_
_entity.id
_entity.type
_entity.pdbx_description
1 polymer ?
#
loop_
_entity_poly.entity_id
_entity_poly.type
_entity_poly.pdbx_seq_one_letter_code
_entity_poly.pdbx_strand_id
1 'polypeptide(L)'
;MKSSNFLFTSESVTEGHPDKIADQISDHVLDKIMEQDPKARVACETLVTTGMVMIAGEITTSAYVHLPEVVRQTIKDIGYHNSSMGFDWETCAVISTIDKQSPDIAMGVDGTGLFKEQGAGDQGLMFGYACKDTDVLMPMPIYLAHRLTRRLAHVRKSGQLPWLRPDGKSQVTVEYVDGKPKRVHTIVIAAQHNPEVDYDTLREAILEHVIQEVIPADMIDEDTQYFINTTGRFVVGGPLGDCGLTGRKIIMDTYGGFGYHGGGAFSGKDPSKVDRSASYMCRYIVKNIVAAGLAERCEIQVAYTIGRAEPVSVMVGAYSTGVVSSLELTEIVKKKFDLRPAAIIERLDLLRPIYRKSSNYGHFGRELPEFAWEKTDMVEELKSAV
;
A
#
# COMPACT_ATOMS: atom_id res chain seq x y z
N MET A 1 -17.43 11.85 -14.49
CA MET A 1 -18.62 11.05 -14.87
C MET A 1 -19.83 11.88 -14.47
N LYS A 2 -20.80 12.06 -15.39
CA LYS A 2 -22.13 12.60 -15.04
C LYS A 2 -22.74 11.66 -14.00
N SER A 3 -23.56 12.18 -13.08
CA SER A 3 -24.23 11.45 -12.02
C SER A 3 -24.74 10.11 -12.52
N SER A 4 -24.13 9.04 -12.09
CA SER A 4 -24.57 7.70 -12.45
C SER A 4 -24.50 6.85 -11.18
N ASN A 5 -25.55 6.11 -10.96
CA ASN A 5 -25.56 5.08 -9.94
C ASN A 5 -24.70 3.92 -10.44
N PHE A 6 -23.77 3.45 -9.62
CA PHE A 6 -22.90 2.34 -9.98
C PHE A 6 -22.46 1.58 -8.72
N LEU A 7 -22.08 0.33 -8.94
CA LEU A 7 -21.39 -0.47 -7.95
C LEU A 7 -19.87 -0.40 -8.19
N PHE A 8 -19.10 -0.23 -7.13
CA PHE A 8 -17.65 -0.28 -7.21
C PHE A 8 -17.07 -1.21 -6.15
N THR A 9 -16.10 -2.01 -6.54
CA THR A 9 -15.53 -3.06 -5.71
C THR A 9 -14.03 -2.87 -5.55
N SER A 10 -13.55 -2.99 -4.30
CA SER A 10 -12.12 -3.10 -4.01
C SER A 10 -11.87 -4.29 -3.09
N GLU A 11 -10.64 -4.79 -3.13
CA GLU A 11 -10.20 -5.91 -2.29
C GLU A 11 -9.00 -5.55 -1.43
N SER A 12 -8.80 -6.31 -0.36
CA SER A 12 -7.61 -6.25 0.49
C SER A 12 -7.26 -7.65 0.98
N VAL A 13 -6.02 -7.84 1.44
CA VAL A 13 -5.56 -9.09 2.01
C VAL A 13 -4.89 -8.85 3.36
N THR A 14 -4.83 -9.90 4.19
CA THR A 14 -4.16 -9.84 5.49
C THR A 14 -2.64 -9.86 5.33
N GLU A 15 -1.94 -9.57 6.42
CA GLU A 15 -0.47 -9.63 6.51
C GLU A 15 0.10 -11.03 6.22
N GLY A 16 -0.71 -12.08 6.35
CA GLY A 16 -0.32 -13.46 6.10
C GLY A 16 -0.57 -13.97 4.67
N HIS A 17 -1.11 -13.13 3.80
CA HIS A 17 -1.20 -13.45 2.37
C HIS A 17 0.21 -13.55 1.75
N PRO A 18 0.50 -14.53 0.87
CA PRO A 18 1.85 -14.75 0.34
C PRO A 18 2.51 -13.50 -0.26
N ASP A 19 1.81 -12.75 -1.10
CA ASP A 19 2.36 -11.51 -1.68
C ASP A 19 2.66 -10.46 -0.60
N LYS A 20 1.84 -10.38 0.47
CA LYS A 20 2.09 -9.44 1.56
C LYS A 20 3.17 -9.89 2.53
N ILE A 21 3.40 -11.19 2.68
CA ILE A 21 4.61 -11.69 3.36
C ILE A 21 5.85 -11.22 2.62
N ALA A 22 5.86 -11.34 1.28
CA ALA A 22 6.97 -10.90 0.44
C ALA A 22 7.22 -9.40 0.57
N ASP A 23 6.18 -8.57 0.49
CA ASP A 23 6.27 -7.12 0.67
C ASP A 23 6.82 -6.73 2.04
N GLN A 24 6.35 -7.38 3.11
CA GLN A 24 6.82 -7.13 4.48
C GLN A 24 8.28 -7.52 4.69
N ILE A 25 8.72 -8.63 4.10
CA ILE A 25 10.12 -9.05 4.17
C ILE A 25 11.01 -8.03 3.45
N SER A 26 10.65 -7.65 2.22
CA SER A 26 11.39 -6.68 1.43
C SER A 26 11.51 -5.31 2.12
N ASP A 27 10.43 -4.81 2.71
CA ASP A 27 10.44 -3.55 3.46
C ASP A 27 11.13 -3.67 4.83
N HIS A 28 11.10 -4.83 5.48
CA HIS A 28 11.85 -5.02 6.71
C HIS A 28 13.37 -5.07 6.46
N VAL A 29 13.80 -5.68 5.35
CA VAL A 29 15.20 -5.62 4.91
C VAL A 29 15.61 -4.18 4.65
N LEU A 30 14.78 -3.41 3.94
CA LEU A 30 15.02 -1.98 3.71
C LEU A 30 15.17 -1.21 5.02
N ASP A 31 14.23 -1.37 5.96
CA ASP A 31 14.28 -0.66 7.25
C ASP A 31 15.54 -1.01 8.03
N LYS A 32 15.93 -2.29 8.09
CA LYS A 32 17.15 -2.73 8.79
C LYS A 32 18.45 -2.18 8.19
N ILE A 33 18.46 -1.95 6.90
CA ILE A 33 19.57 -1.28 6.23
C ILE A 33 19.56 0.22 6.56
N MET A 34 18.41 0.88 6.45
CA MET A 34 18.29 2.32 6.67
C MET A 34 18.52 2.74 8.14
N GLU A 35 18.28 1.85 9.10
CA GLU A 35 18.67 2.06 10.51
C GLU A 35 20.18 2.34 10.66
N GLN A 36 21.02 1.81 9.78
CA GLN A 36 22.49 1.92 9.81
C GLN A 36 23.04 2.82 8.70
N ASP A 37 22.39 2.84 7.55
CA ASP A 37 22.80 3.58 6.35
C ASP A 37 21.57 4.20 5.66
N PRO A 38 21.12 5.39 6.09
CA PRO A 38 19.94 6.06 5.54
C PRO A 38 20.05 6.41 4.04
N LYS A 39 21.26 6.43 3.50
CA LYS A 39 21.52 6.73 2.07
C LYS A 39 21.77 5.49 1.22
N ALA A 40 21.58 4.31 1.77
CA ALA A 40 21.71 3.05 1.04
C ALA A 40 20.84 3.03 -0.23
N ARG A 41 21.31 2.32 -1.24
CA ARG A 41 20.54 2.02 -2.46
C ARG A 41 20.02 0.60 -2.34
N VAL A 42 18.71 0.45 -2.30
CA VAL A 42 18.04 -0.83 -2.05
C VAL A 42 16.96 -1.05 -3.09
N ALA A 43 17.05 -2.17 -3.77
CA ALA A 43 16.00 -2.79 -4.56
C ALA A 43 15.94 -4.25 -4.12
N CYS A 44 15.06 -4.56 -3.17
CA CYS A 44 14.95 -5.87 -2.55
C CYS A 44 13.62 -6.52 -2.92
N GLU A 45 13.68 -7.64 -3.59
CA GLU A 45 12.52 -8.42 -3.98
C GLU A 45 12.53 -9.77 -3.27
N THR A 46 11.35 -10.26 -2.93
CA THR A 46 11.17 -11.50 -2.18
C THR A 46 10.18 -12.40 -2.90
N LEU A 47 10.50 -13.68 -2.98
CA LEU A 47 9.60 -14.76 -3.35
C LEU A 47 9.37 -15.65 -2.13
N VAL A 48 8.12 -16.00 -1.86
CA VAL A 48 7.73 -16.97 -0.82
C VAL A 48 6.91 -18.10 -1.42
N THR A 49 7.19 -19.32 -0.99
CA THR A 49 6.42 -20.51 -1.36
C THR A 49 6.52 -21.53 -0.24
N THR A 50 5.98 -22.73 -0.43
CA THR A 50 6.01 -23.81 0.58
C THR A 50 7.41 -24.01 1.16
N GLY A 51 7.58 -23.74 2.45
CA GLY A 51 8.82 -23.97 3.19
C GLY A 51 10.04 -23.14 2.73
N MET A 52 9.88 -22.11 1.88
CA MET A 52 11.01 -21.38 1.34
C MET A 52 10.73 -19.87 1.19
N VAL A 53 11.76 -19.08 1.46
CA VAL A 53 11.86 -17.65 1.11
C VAL A 53 13.13 -17.44 0.29
N MET A 54 13.00 -16.75 -0.84
CA MET A 54 14.12 -16.29 -1.64
C MET A 54 14.12 -14.77 -1.69
N ILE A 55 15.26 -14.16 -1.36
CA ILE A 55 15.50 -12.71 -1.48
C ILE A 55 16.44 -12.50 -2.66
N ALA A 56 16.09 -11.60 -3.56
CA ALA A 56 16.91 -11.22 -4.71
C ALA A 56 16.89 -9.70 -4.88
N GLY A 57 17.84 -9.17 -5.65
CA GLY A 57 17.87 -7.75 -5.99
C GLY A 57 19.24 -7.13 -5.88
N GLU A 58 19.28 -5.79 -5.87
CA GLU A 58 20.51 -5.01 -5.83
C GLU A 58 20.55 -4.13 -4.59
N ILE A 59 21.60 -4.28 -3.80
CA ILE A 59 21.82 -3.51 -2.56
C ILE A 59 23.25 -2.95 -2.55
N THR A 60 23.35 -1.62 -2.44
CA THR A 60 24.63 -0.93 -2.21
C THR A 60 24.52 -0.19 -0.88
N THR A 61 25.27 -0.65 0.10
CA THR A 61 25.22 -0.13 1.47
C THR A 61 26.53 -0.41 2.22
N SER A 62 26.78 0.40 3.25
CA SER A 62 27.80 0.13 4.27
C SER A 62 27.27 -0.68 5.46
N ALA A 63 25.97 -0.88 5.55
CA ALA A 63 25.32 -1.62 6.63
C ALA A 63 25.57 -3.13 6.53
N TYR A 64 25.62 -3.80 7.68
CA TYR A 64 25.55 -5.25 7.76
C TYR A 64 24.20 -5.69 8.32
N VAL A 65 23.47 -6.47 7.53
CA VAL A 65 22.16 -7.01 7.93
C VAL A 65 22.15 -8.54 7.74
N HIS A 66 21.84 -9.25 8.82
CA HIS A 66 21.70 -10.71 8.77
C HIS A 66 20.30 -11.06 8.19
N LEU A 67 20.22 -11.18 6.87
CA LEU A 67 18.97 -11.38 6.12
C LEU A 67 18.11 -12.55 6.64
N PRO A 68 18.65 -13.75 6.95
CA PRO A 68 17.85 -14.84 7.48
C PRO A 68 17.12 -14.50 8.80
N GLU A 69 17.72 -13.70 9.65
CA GLU A 69 17.09 -13.27 10.91
C GLU A 69 15.94 -12.30 10.65
N VAL A 70 16.11 -11.33 9.74
CA VAL A 70 15.06 -10.38 9.32
C VAL A 70 13.86 -11.13 8.74
N VAL A 71 14.10 -12.10 7.87
CA VAL A 71 13.06 -12.96 7.28
C VAL A 71 12.30 -13.71 8.36
N ARG A 72 13.01 -14.45 9.22
CA ARG A 72 12.41 -15.26 10.27
C ARG A 72 11.60 -14.41 11.26
N GLN A 73 12.13 -13.25 11.65
CA GLN A 73 11.42 -12.32 12.52
C GLN A 73 10.13 -11.83 11.87
N THR A 74 10.15 -11.50 10.58
CA THR A 74 8.96 -11.07 9.84
C THR A 74 7.90 -12.16 9.83
N ILE A 75 8.26 -13.39 9.48
CA ILE A 75 7.36 -14.54 9.42
C ILE A 75 6.77 -14.84 10.81
N LYS A 76 7.59 -14.76 11.85
CA LYS A 76 7.19 -14.91 13.25
C LYS A 76 6.16 -13.87 13.66
N ASP A 77 6.42 -12.59 13.38
CA ASP A 77 5.51 -11.48 13.73
C ASP A 77 4.16 -11.58 13.01
N ILE A 78 4.15 -12.12 11.79
CA ILE A 78 2.93 -12.40 11.04
C ILE A 78 2.11 -13.51 11.71
N GLY A 79 2.77 -14.52 12.28
CA GLY A 79 2.09 -15.59 13.02
C GLY A 79 2.17 -16.98 12.37
N TYR A 80 3.12 -17.21 11.49
CA TYR A 80 3.44 -18.55 11.00
C TYR A 80 4.40 -19.25 11.96
N HIS A 81 3.82 -19.88 13.01
CA HIS A 81 4.56 -20.51 14.12
C HIS A 81 4.58 -22.03 14.07
N ASN A 82 3.88 -22.64 13.12
CA ASN A 82 3.67 -24.09 13.13
C ASN A 82 3.83 -24.67 11.72
N SER A 83 4.68 -25.68 11.61
CA SER A 83 4.94 -26.39 10.36
C SER A 83 3.70 -27.06 9.74
N SER A 84 2.64 -27.30 10.53
CA SER A 84 1.34 -27.77 10.01
C SER A 84 0.66 -26.79 9.05
N MET A 85 1.12 -25.54 9.01
CA MET A 85 0.69 -24.53 8.03
C MET A 85 1.47 -24.64 6.71
N GLY A 86 2.45 -25.57 6.61
CA GLY A 86 3.33 -25.73 5.45
C GLY A 86 4.35 -24.62 5.26
N PHE A 87 4.40 -23.67 6.19
CA PHE A 87 5.31 -22.54 6.24
C PHE A 87 5.44 -22.06 7.67
N ASP A 88 6.66 -21.98 8.19
CA ASP A 88 6.91 -21.48 9.53
C ASP A 88 8.27 -20.75 9.61
N TRP A 89 8.39 -19.86 10.60
CA TRP A 89 9.56 -18.98 10.76
C TRP A 89 10.83 -19.75 11.13
N GLU A 90 10.73 -20.88 11.79
CA GLU A 90 11.86 -21.61 12.36
C GLU A 90 12.54 -22.51 11.33
N THR A 91 11.74 -23.20 10.52
CA THR A 91 12.22 -24.28 9.62
C THR A 91 12.26 -23.90 8.15
N CYS A 92 11.64 -22.79 7.72
CA CYS A 92 11.67 -22.40 6.33
C CYS A 92 13.11 -22.16 5.82
N ALA A 93 13.40 -22.58 4.59
CA ALA A 93 14.65 -22.26 3.91
C ALA A 93 14.69 -20.77 3.58
N VAL A 94 15.84 -20.15 3.80
CA VAL A 94 16.09 -18.74 3.40
C VAL A 94 17.27 -18.73 2.44
N ILE A 95 17.01 -18.30 1.21
CA ILE A 95 17.99 -18.20 0.13
C ILE A 95 18.14 -16.73 -0.23
N SER A 96 19.35 -16.26 -0.45
CA SER A 96 19.60 -14.88 -0.90
C SER A 96 20.55 -14.84 -2.09
N THR A 97 20.23 -13.97 -3.07
CA THR A 97 21.08 -13.60 -4.19
C THR A 97 20.98 -12.09 -4.36
N ILE A 98 21.95 -11.39 -3.79
CA ILE A 98 22.00 -9.92 -3.77
C ILE A 98 23.26 -9.47 -4.47
N ASP A 99 23.07 -8.64 -5.49
CA ASP A 99 24.15 -7.99 -6.23
C ASP A 99 24.29 -6.51 -5.81
N LYS A 100 25.32 -5.83 -6.32
CA LYS A 100 25.48 -4.38 -6.20
C LYS A 100 24.68 -3.68 -7.29
N GLN A 101 24.17 -2.48 -7.00
CA GLN A 101 23.53 -1.64 -8.01
C GLN A 101 24.46 -1.38 -9.19
N SER A 102 23.91 -1.38 -10.41
CA SER A 102 24.64 -1.05 -11.64
C SER A 102 25.28 0.35 -11.52
N PRO A 103 26.58 0.49 -11.86
CA PRO A 103 27.25 1.79 -11.89
C PRO A 103 26.57 2.79 -12.85
N ASP A 104 26.00 2.31 -13.94
CA ASP A 104 25.33 3.16 -14.94
C ASP A 104 24.05 3.79 -14.38
N ILE A 105 23.29 3.04 -13.58
CA ILE A 105 22.11 3.57 -12.87
C ILE A 105 22.55 4.55 -11.78
N ALA A 106 23.59 4.21 -11.02
CA ALA A 106 24.10 5.06 -9.94
C ALA A 106 24.50 6.47 -10.43
N MET A 107 25.11 6.59 -11.61
CA MET A 107 25.48 7.90 -12.19
C MET A 107 24.28 8.87 -12.32
N GLY A 108 23.10 8.36 -12.66
CA GLY A 108 21.87 9.18 -12.78
C GLY A 108 21.33 9.67 -11.45
N VAL A 109 21.52 8.88 -10.39
CA VAL A 109 21.00 9.18 -9.05
C VAL A 109 21.99 9.98 -8.20
N ASP A 110 23.30 9.74 -8.38
CA ASP A 110 24.34 10.37 -7.54
C ASP A 110 24.86 11.70 -8.13
N GLY A 111 24.28 12.18 -9.24
CA GLY A 111 24.71 13.42 -9.90
C GLY A 111 26.10 13.37 -10.51
N THR A 112 26.64 12.18 -10.75
CA THR A 112 27.96 11.98 -11.38
C THR A 112 27.88 11.82 -12.90
N GLY A 113 26.66 11.68 -13.44
CA GLY A 113 26.38 11.58 -14.86
C GLY A 113 26.38 12.93 -15.61
N LEU A 114 25.60 13.00 -16.69
CA LEU A 114 25.43 14.22 -17.50
C LEU A 114 24.83 15.38 -16.73
N PHE A 115 23.92 15.10 -15.81
CA PHE A 115 23.29 16.07 -14.92
C PHE A 115 23.92 15.99 -13.53
N LYS A 116 24.19 17.17 -12.92
CA LYS A 116 24.91 17.27 -11.63
C LYS A 116 23.97 17.27 -10.41
N GLU A 117 22.68 17.25 -10.62
CA GLU A 117 21.66 17.16 -9.60
C GLU A 117 21.16 15.71 -9.47
N GLN A 118 20.73 15.29 -8.28
CA GLN A 118 20.12 13.97 -8.08
C GLN A 118 18.89 13.82 -8.97
N GLY A 119 18.98 12.94 -9.95
CA GLY A 119 17.89 12.60 -10.87
C GLY A 119 17.03 11.44 -10.38
N ALA A 120 15.97 11.15 -11.14
CA ALA A 120 15.19 9.95 -10.95
C ALA A 120 16.02 8.69 -11.27
N GLY A 121 15.86 7.65 -10.44
CA GLY A 121 16.58 6.38 -10.61
C GLY A 121 16.08 5.54 -11.77
N ASP A 122 14.90 5.86 -12.32
CA ASP A 122 14.30 5.22 -13.48
C ASP A 122 13.34 6.17 -14.20
N GLN A 123 12.92 5.79 -15.40
CA GLN A 123 11.74 6.36 -16.03
C GLN A 123 10.46 5.82 -15.36
N GLY A 124 9.36 6.57 -15.43
CA GLY A 124 8.09 6.07 -14.94
C GLY A 124 7.04 7.16 -14.85
N LEU A 125 5.81 6.72 -14.58
CA LEU A 125 4.69 7.61 -14.29
C LEU A 125 4.04 7.19 -12.96
N MET A 126 3.71 8.17 -12.13
CA MET A 126 3.17 7.98 -10.80
C MET A 126 1.87 8.74 -10.68
N PHE A 127 0.94 8.18 -9.90
CA PHE A 127 -0.37 8.77 -9.68
C PHE A 127 -0.64 8.99 -8.20
N GLY A 128 -1.40 10.04 -7.92
CA GLY A 128 -2.04 10.27 -6.64
C GLY A 128 -3.53 10.49 -6.81
N TYR A 129 -4.32 10.00 -5.85
CA TYR A 129 -5.77 10.16 -5.84
C TYR A 129 -6.26 10.53 -4.43
N ALA A 130 -7.27 11.38 -4.35
CA ALA A 130 -8.01 11.69 -3.12
C ALA A 130 -9.47 12.03 -3.44
N CYS A 131 -10.39 11.69 -2.53
CA CYS A 131 -11.81 12.00 -2.63
C CYS A 131 -12.43 12.15 -1.25
N LYS A 132 -13.59 12.80 -1.18
CA LYS A 132 -14.34 13.02 0.06
C LYS A 132 -15.24 11.86 0.48
N ASP A 133 -14.90 10.62 0.10
CA ASP A 133 -15.72 9.46 0.48
C ASP A 133 -15.51 9.06 1.94
N THR A 134 -14.35 9.36 2.53
CA THR A 134 -13.98 9.05 3.91
C THR A 134 -13.24 10.22 4.56
N ASP A 135 -13.16 10.25 5.89
CA ASP A 135 -12.43 11.28 6.65
C ASP A 135 -10.94 11.35 6.32
N VAL A 136 -10.35 10.21 5.92
CA VAL A 136 -8.95 10.14 5.49
C VAL A 136 -8.76 10.43 4.00
N LEU A 137 -9.82 10.87 3.32
CA LEU A 137 -9.84 11.22 1.89
C LEU A 137 -9.43 10.07 0.96
N MET A 138 -9.91 8.88 1.27
CA MET A 138 -9.74 7.65 0.48
C MET A 138 -11.07 7.16 -0.07
N PRO A 139 -11.08 6.41 -1.19
CA PRO A 139 -12.28 5.74 -1.68
C PRO A 139 -12.84 4.75 -0.65
N MET A 140 -14.16 4.77 -0.46
CA MET A 140 -14.85 3.96 0.54
C MET A 140 -14.59 2.44 0.40
N PRO A 141 -14.63 1.81 -0.79
CA PRO A 141 -14.47 0.36 -0.91
C PRO A 141 -13.11 -0.13 -0.41
N ILE A 142 -12.01 0.50 -0.84
CA ILE A 142 -10.67 0.09 -0.42
C ILE A 142 -10.42 0.40 1.07
N TYR A 143 -10.93 1.51 1.56
CA TYR A 143 -10.84 1.87 2.97
C TYR A 143 -11.50 0.82 3.87
N LEU A 144 -12.71 0.38 3.53
CA LEU A 144 -13.41 -0.66 4.28
C LEU A 144 -12.74 -2.03 4.13
N ALA A 145 -12.29 -2.38 2.92
CA ALA A 145 -11.57 -3.63 2.68
C ALA A 145 -10.30 -3.74 3.56
N HIS A 146 -9.49 -2.69 3.65
CA HIS A 146 -8.33 -2.66 4.53
C HIS A 146 -8.69 -2.79 6.01
N ARG A 147 -9.74 -2.13 6.45
CA ARG A 147 -10.19 -2.23 7.84
C ARG A 147 -10.65 -3.64 8.20
N LEU A 148 -11.34 -4.32 7.30
CA LEU A 148 -11.78 -5.71 7.49
C LEU A 148 -10.58 -6.67 7.62
N THR A 149 -9.60 -6.61 6.73
CA THR A 149 -8.41 -7.47 6.81
C THR A 149 -7.55 -7.15 8.04
N ARG A 150 -7.44 -5.88 8.41
CA ARG A 150 -6.76 -5.47 9.65
C ARG A 150 -7.49 -6.00 10.89
N ARG A 151 -8.84 -5.98 10.89
CA ARG A 151 -9.65 -6.52 11.99
C ARG A 151 -9.51 -8.04 12.09
N LEU A 152 -9.49 -8.77 10.96
CA LEU A 152 -9.19 -10.21 10.92
C LEU A 152 -7.85 -10.53 11.60
N ALA A 153 -6.78 -9.81 11.25
CA ALA A 153 -5.49 -10.00 11.88
C ALA A 153 -5.52 -9.67 13.38
N HIS A 154 -6.27 -8.63 13.78
CA HIS A 154 -6.41 -8.24 15.18
C HIS A 154 -7.10 -9.32 16.02
N VAL A 155 -8.26 -9.83 15.61
CA VAL A 155 -9.00 -10.87 16.38
C VAL A 155 -8.24 -12.20 16.44
N ARG A 156 -7.41 -12.51 15.44
CA ARG A 156 -6.47 -13.62 15.46
C ARG A 156 -5.37 -13.43 16.48
N LYS A 157 -4.64 -12.28 16.39
CA LYS A 157 -3.47 -12.01 17.25
C LYS A 157 -3.83 -11.76 18.71
N SER A 158 -5.02 -11.20 18.98
CA SER A 158 -5.53 -11.03 20.35
C SER A 158 -5.99 -12.33 21.01
N GLY A 159 -6.12 -13.42 20.24
CA GLY A 159 -6.67 -14.68 20.72
C GLY A 159 -8.20 -14.69 20.85
N GLN A 160 -8.90 -13.67 20.36
CA GLN A 160 -10.37 -13.63 20.34
C GLN A 160 -10.93 -14.73 19.44
N LEU A 161 -10.32 -14.97 18.27
CA LEU A 161 -10.62 -16.05 17.36
C LEU A 161 -9.35 -16.90 17.13
N PRO A 162 -8.97 -17.77 18.09
CA PRO A 162 -7.67 -18.45 18.10
C PRO A 162 -7.51 -19.52 17.00
N TRP A 163 -8.60 -19.90 16.37
CA TRP A 163 -8.62 -20.85 15.25
C TRP A 163 -8.35 -20.17 13.89
N LEU A 164 -8.30 -18.85 13.82
CA LEU A 164 -7.88 -18.15 12.60
C LEU A 164 -6.38 -18.36 12.33
N ARG A 165 -6.06 -18.55 11.06
CA ARG A 165 -4.70 -18.59 10.53
C ARG A 165 -4.33 -17.27 9.87
N PRO A 166 -3.04 -17.03 9.52
CA PRO A 166 -2.60 -15.71 9.08
C PRO A 166 -3.17 -15.24 7.74
N ASP A 167 -3.47 -16.14 6.80
CA ASP A 167 -3.96 -15.77 5.46
C ASP A 167 -5.45 -15.43 5.46
N GLY A 168 -5.79 -14.43 4.67
CA GLY A 168 -7.18 -14.02 4.49
C GLY A 168 -7.32 -12.87 3.49
N LYS A 169 -8.54 -12.71 3.00
CA LYS A 169 -8.91 -11.68 2.02
C LYS A 169 -10.23 -11.04 2.40
N SER A 170 -10.40 -9.79 2.01
CA SER A 170 -11.70 -9.12 2.00
C SER A 170 -11.95 -8.48 0.64
N GLN A 171 -13.22 -8.38 0.28
CA GLN A 171 -13.67 -7.61 -0.87
C GLN A 171 -14.93 -6.87 -0.46
N VAL A 172 -15.02 -5.57 -0.78
CA VAL A 172 -16.16 -4.74 -0.46
C VAL A 172 -16.68 -4.07 -1.73
N THR A 173 -17.96 -4.25 -1.99
CA THR A 173 -18.69 -3.56 -3.06
C THR A 173 -19.56 -2.49 -2.42
N VAL A 174 -19.37 -1.24 -2.83
CA VAL A 174 -20.16 -0.08 -2.38
C VAL A 174 -21.04 0.40 -3.52
N GLU A 175 -22.30 0.67 -3.22
CA GLU A 175 -23.22 1.35 -4.10
C GLU A 175 -23.02 2.87 -4.00
N TYR A 176 -22.82 3.48 -5.16
CA TYR A 176 -22.71 4.92 -5.33
C TYR A 176 -23.97 5.48 -5.98
N VAL A 177 -24.53 6.53 -5.35
CA VAL A 177 -25.66 7.29 -5.87
C VAL A 177 -25.22 8.73 -6.05
N ASP A 178 -25.43 9.28 -7.24
CA ASP A 178 -24.95 10.63 -7.60
C ASP A 178 -23.46 10.84 -7.31
N GLY A 179 -22.68 9.75 -7.48
CA GLY A 179 -21.24 9.74 -7.28
C GLY A 179 -20.78 9.75 -5.82
N LYS A 180 -21.67 9.57 -4.85
CA LYS A 180 -21.36 9.47 -3.42
C LYS A 180 -21.63 8.05 -2.90
N PRO A 181 -20.81 7.53 -1.98
CA PRO A 181 -21.07 6.24 -1.36
C PRO A 181 -22.38 6.26 -0.59
N LYS A 182 -23.26 5.29 -0.85
CA LYS A 182 -24.60 5.22 -0.27
C LYS A 182 -24.75 4.09 0.73
N ARG A 183 -24.35 2.86 0.36
CA ARG A 183 -24.44 1.65 1.18
C ARG A 183 -23.42 0.60 0.73
N VAL A 184 -23.15 -0.32 1.61
CA VAL A 184 -22.36 -1.51 1.28
C VAL A 184 -23.30 -2.56 0.67
N HIS A 185 -23.09 -2.86 -0.61
CA HIS A 185 -23.89 -3.83 -1.34
C HIS A 185 -23.45 -5.28 -1.03
N THR A 186 -22.14 -5.54 -1.02
CA THR A 186 -21.60 -6.90 -0.84
C THR A 186 -20.31 -6.87 -0.05
N ILE A 187 -20.18 -7.83 0.88
CA ILE A 187 -18.95 -8.10 1.62
C ILE A 187 -18.54 -9.55 1.40
N VAL A 188 -17.30 -9.76 0.93
CA VAL A 188 -16.69 -11.08 0.80
C VAL A 188 -15.53 -11.19 1.78
N ILE A 189 -15.49 -12.25 2.58
CA ILE A 189 -14.37 -12.58 3.49
C ILE A 189 -13.91 -14.00 3.19
N ALA A 190 -12.63 -14.18 2.94
CA ALA A 190 -11.95 -15.46 2.97
C ALA A 190 -10.97 -15.45 4.16
N ALA A 191 -11.21 -16.31 5.15
CA ALA A 191 -10.42 -16.40 6.37
C ALA A 191 -9.86 -17.81 6.52
N GLN A 192 -8.53 -17.95 6.46
CA GLN A 192 -7.85 -19.21 6.71
C GLN A 192 -8.05 -19.63 8.18
N HIS A 193 -8.34 -20.90 8.40
CA HIS A 193 -8.71 -21.39 9.72
C HIS A 193 -8.16 -22.79 10.02
N ASN A 194 -8.16 -23.19 11.29
CA ASN A 194 -7.87 -24.54 11.72
C ASN A 194 -8.96 -25.51 11.26
N PRO A 195 -8.62 -26.79 10.99
CA PRO A 195 -9.58 -27.74 10.43
C PRO A 195 -10.71 -28.12 11.38
N GLU A 196 -10.57 -27.86 12.69
CA GLU A 196 -11.53 -28.28 13.74
C GLU A 196 -12.75 -27.35 13.85
N VAL A 197 -12.66 -26.09 13.33
CA VAL A 197 -13.79 -25.16 13.38
C VAL A 197 -14.79 -25.49 12.29
N ASP A 198 -16.06 -25.62 12.67
CA ASP A 198 -17.15 -25.79 11.71
C ASP A 198 -17.53 -24.48 11.01
N TYR A 199 -18.23 -24.61 9.89
CA TYR A 199 -18.55 -23.49 9.03
C TYR A 199 -19.50 -22.46 9.69
N ASP A 200 -20.50 -22.93 10.43
CA ASP A 200 -21.50 -22.04 11.04
C ASP A 200 -20.87 -21.20 12.16
N THR A 201 -20.09 -21.83 13.03
CA THR A 201 -19.29 -21.13 14.06
C THR A 201 -18.35 -20.08 13.43
N LEU A 202 -17.64 -20.45 12.36
CA LEU A 202 -16.76 -19.53 11.67
C LEU A 202 -17.53 -18.34 11.10
N ARG A 203 -18.64 -18.62 10.41
CA ARG A 203 -19.44 -17.59 9.74
C ARG A 203 -20.04 -16.59 10.74
N GLU A 204 -20.63 -17.08 11.82
CA GLU A 204 -21.21 -16.25 12.87
C GLU A 204 -20.15 -15.37 13.54
N ALA A 205 -19.00 -15.95 13.91
CA ALA A 205 -17.91 -15.20 14.53
C ALA A 205 -17.31 -14.13 13.61
N ILE A 206 -17.18 -14.39 12.30
CA ILE A 206 -16.70 -13.37 11.35
C ILE A 206 -17.74 -12.26 11.19
N LEU A 207 -19.01 -12.55 11.14
CA LEU A 207 -20.07 -11.53 11.10
C LEU A 207 -20.01 -10.63 12.33
N GLU A 208 -20.00 -11.21 13.53
CA GLU A 208 -20.05 -10.48 14.81
C GLU A 208 -18.76 -9.74 15.09
N HIS A 209 -17.60 -10.42 15.03
CA HIS A 209 -16.34 -9.86 15.54
C HIS A 209 -15.49 -9.15 14.49
N VAL A 210 -15.84 -9.27 13.19
CA VAL A 210 -15.08 -8.63 12.12
C VAL A 210 -15.96 -7.65 11.35
N ILE A 211 -17.08 -8.08 10.77
CA ILE A 211 -17.87 -7.26 9.85
C ILE A 211 -18.62 -6.16 10.63
N GLN A 212 -19.38 -6.51 11.66
CA GLN A 212 -20.16 -5.56 12.47
C GLN A 212 -19.28 -4.53 13.21
N GLU A 213 -18.06 -4.90 13.55
CA GLU A 213 -17.08 -4.02 14.21
C GLU A 213 -16.42 -3.01 13.25
N VAL A 214 -16.51 -3.23 11.95
CA VAL A 214 -15.80 -2.41 10.94
C VAL A 214 -16.75 -1.59 10.09
N ILE A 215 -17.83 -2.21 9.63
CA ILE A 215 -18.77 -1.55 8.71
C ILE A 215 -19.77 -0.71 9.50
N PRO A 216 -19.91 0.58 9.21
CA PRO A 216 -20.92 1.43 9.87
C PRO A 216 -22.33 0.88 9.69
N ALA A 217 -23.11 0.86 10.76
CA ALA A 217 -24.46 0.27 10.74
C ALA A 217 -25.42 0.96 9.76
N ASP A 218 -25.21 2.26 9.53
CA ASP A 218 -25.98 3.06 8.58
C ASP A 218 -25.63 2.81 7.11
N MET A 219 -24.55 2.04 6.86
CA MET A 219 -24.15 1.59 5.53
C MET A 219 -24.62 0.16 5.20
N ILE A 220 -25.27 -0.54 6.14
CA ILE A 220 -25.77 -1.91 5.99
C ILE A 220 -27.29 -1.88 6.01
N ASP A 221 -27.93 -2.69 5.18
CA ASP A 221 -29.37 -2.91 5.15
C ASP A 221 -29.71 -4.40 4.90
N GLU A 222 -31.02 -4.71 4.76
CA GLU A 222 -31.53 -6.06 4.55
C GLU A 222 -31.09 -6.67 3.21
N ASP A 223 -30.72 -5.85 2.24
CA ASP A 223 -30.25 -6.27 0.92
C ASP A 223 -28.72 -6.48 0.87
N THR A 224 -27.99 -6.18 1.95
CA THR A 224 -26.54 -6.37 1.99
C THR A 224 -26.18 -7.85 1.98
N GLN A 225 -25.33 -8.24 1.03
CA GLN A 225 -24.92 -9.63 0.82
C GLN A 225 -23.60 -9.96 1.53
N TYR A 226 -23.56 -11.12 2.18
CA TYR A 226 -22.38 -11.60 2.92
C TYR A 226 -21.92 -12.93 2.37
N PHE A 227 -20.69 -12.99 1.86
CA PHE A 227 -20.03 -14.19 1.34
C PHE A 227 -18.80 -14.49 2.20
N ILE A 228 -18.91 -15.46 3.11
CA ILE A 228 -17.85 -15.82 4.04
C ILE A 228 -17.42 -17.25 3.73
N ASN A 229 -16.14 -17.45 3.38
CA ASN A 229 -15.59 -18.78 3.02
C ASN A 229 -16.55 -19.58 2.12
N THR A 230 -16.94 -19.04 0.99
CA THR A 230 -18.00 -19.59 0.12
C THR A 230 -17.74 -21.00 -0.42
N THR A 231 -16.49 -21.47 -0.36
CA THR A 231 -16.13 -22.87 -0.63
C THR A 231 -16.38 -23.81 0.56
N GLY A 232 -16.85 -23.28 1.69
CA GLY A 232 -17.09 -24.01 2.94
C GLY A 232 -15.86 -24.31 3.78
N ARG A 233 -14.64 -24.21 3.21
CA ARG A 233 -13.38 -24.53 3.91
C ARG A 233 -12.20 -23.78 3.33
N PHE A 234 -11.35 -23.21 4.21
CA PHE A 234 -10.09 -22.57 3.84
C PHE A 234 -9.00 -22.91 4.88
N VAL A 235 -8.50 -24.13 4.86
CA VAL A 235 -7.44 -24.63 5.78
C VAL A 235 -6.07 -24.54 5.12
N VAL A 236 -5.97 -24.94 3.86
CA VAL A 236 -4.74 -24.79 3.06
C VAL A 236 -4.69 -23.37 2.49
N GLY A 237 -3.71 -22.58 2.91
CA GLY A 237 -3.51 -21.19 2.51
C GLY A 237 -2.09 -20.74 2.84
N GLY A 238 -1.84 -19.43 2.74
CA GLY A 238 -0.51 -18.89 2.86
C GLY A 238 0.45 -19.44 1.80
N PRO A 239 1.77 -19.43 2.01
CA PRO A 239 2.76 -19.92 1.05
C PRO A 239 2.64 -21.41 0.68
N LEU A 240 1.89 -22.21 1.46
CA LEU A 240 1.55 -23.57 1.10
C LEU A 240 0.51 -23.63 -0.03
N GLY A 241 -0.41 -22.67 -0.05
CA GLY A 241 -1.51 -22.63 -1.02
C GLY A 241 -1.18 -21.89 -2.30
N ASP A 242 -0.34 -20.86 -2.22
CA ASP A 242 0.01 -20.00 -3.35
C ASP A 242 1.39 -19.37 -3.16
N CYS A 243 2.09 -19.10 -4.27
CA CYS A 243 3.36 -18.41 -4.28
C CYS A 243 3.16 -16.89 -4.16
N GLY A 244 3.95 -16.24 -3.30
CA GLY A 244 3.95 -14.79 -3.14
C GLY A 244 5.20 -14.13 -3.69
N LEU A 245 5.02 -12.92 -4.24
CA LEU A 245 6.12 -12.07 -4.72
C LEU A 245 5.90 -10.61 -4.30
N THR A 246 7.01 -9.91 -4.07
CA THR A 246 7.00 -8.46 -3.84
C THR A 246 6.35 -7.73 -5.01
N GLY A 247 5.48 -6.77 -4.71
CA GLY A 247 4.89 -5.88 -5.71
C GLY A 247 3.75 -6.48 -6.55
N ARG A 248 3.09 -7.54 -6.08
CA ARG A 248 1.92 -8.14 -6.77
C ARG A 248 0.57 -7.67 -6.25
N LYS A 249 0.53 -6.71 -5.33
CA LYS A 249 -0.71 -6.14 -4.76
C LYS A 249 -0.79 -4.62 -4.91
N ILE A 250 -0.25 -4.09 -6.02
CA ILE A 250 -0.07 -2.65 -6.25
C ILE A 250 -1.36 -1.84 -6.26
N ILE A 251 -2.47 -2.40 -6.74
CA ILE A 251 -3.78 -1.73 -6.75
C ILE A 251 -4.35 -1.65 -5.33
N MET A 252 -4.20 -2.72 -4.56
CA MET A 252 -4.55 -2.76 -3.14
C MET A 252 -3.68 -1.80 -2.31
N ASP A 253 -2.40 -1.71 -2.63
CA ASP A 253 -1.45 -0.83 -1.94
C ASP A 253 -1.77 0.66 -2.14
N THR A 254 -2.54 1.01 -3.15
CA THR A 254 -2.89 2.38 -3.52
C THR A 254 -4.38 2.69 -3.29
N TYR A 255 -5.18 2.77 -4.34
CA TYR A 255 -6.54 3.31 -4.27
C TYR A 255 -7.64 2.28 -4.60
N GLY A 256 -7.31 0.99 -4.66
CA GLY A 256 -8.28 -0.09 -4.90
C GLY A 256 -8.97 -0.02 -6.26
N GLY A 257 -8.35 0.62 -7.25
CA GLY A 257 -8.87 0.75 -8.61
C GLY A 257 -9.61 2.07 -8.90
N PHE A 258 -9.82 2.95 -7.91
CA PHE A 258 -10.45 4.25 -8.13
C PHE A 258 -9.53 5.25 -8.85
N GLY A 259 -8.25 5.32 -8.45
CA GLY A 259 -7.23 6.11 -9.13
C GLY A 259 -6.44 5.26 -10.12
N TYR A 260 -5.84 5.90 -11.12
CA TYR A 260 -4.90 5.24 -12.02
C TYR A 260 -3.64 4.78 -11.28
N HIS A 261 -2.90 3.88 -11.92
CA HIS A 261 -1.63 3.36 -11.39
C HIS A 261 -0.58 3.31 -12.49
N GLY A 262 0.65 3.71 -12.17
CA GLY A 262 1.76 3.72 -13.12
C GLY A 262 2.46 2.37 -13.34
N GLY A 263 2.12 1.37 -12.51
CA GLY A 263 2.68 0.01 -12.58
C GLY A 263 3.85 -0.25 -11.63
N GLY A 264 4.47 0.79 -11.05
CA GLY A 264 5.61 0.64 -10.13
C GLY A 264 5.19 0.15 -8.74
N ALA A 265 5.83 -0.91 -8.25
CA ALA A 265 5.66 -1.38 -6.88
C ALA A 265 6.46 -0.53 -5.89
N PHE A 266 6.05 -0.52 -4.61
CA PHE A 266 6.68 0.28 -3.56
C PHE A 266 7.64 -0.53 -2.68
N SER A 267 7.19 -1.67 -2.18
CA SER A 267 7.94 -2.45 -1.19
C SER A 267 9.32 -2.88 -1.71
N GLY A 268 10.30 -2.85 -0.81
CA GLY A 268 11.69 -3.18 -1.10
C GLY A 268 12.51 -2.09 -1.78
N LYS A 269 11.91 -0.95 -2.14
CA LYS A 269 12.56 0.18 -2.81
C LYS A 269 12.89 1.30 -1.83
N ASP A 270 14.16 1.75 -1.79
CA ASP A 270 14.55 2.96 -1.07
C ASP A 270 13.97 4.23 -1.74
N PRO A 271 13.92 5.38 -1.04
CA PRO A 271 13.23 6.58 -1.54
C PRO A 271 13.87 7.26 -2.77
N SER A 272 15.05 6.84 -3.23
CA SER A 272 15.61 7.31 -4.51
C SER A 272 14.83 6.79 -5.72
N LYS A 273 14.05 5.72 -5.54
CA LYS A 273 13.15 5.17 -6.56
C LYS A 273 11.85 5.98 -6.57
N VAL A 274 11.65 6.72 -7.66
CA VAL A 274 10.48 7.60 -7.84
C VAL A 274 9.15 6.87 -7.86
N ASP A 275 9.13 5.58 -8.22
CA ASP A 275 7.94 4.73 -8.08
C ASP A 275 7.32 4.85 -6.68
N ARG A 276 8.16 4.86 -5.65
CA ARG A 276 7.73 4.99 -4.27
C ARG A 276 7.61 6.46 -3.84
N SER A 277 8.70 7.21 -3.88
CA SER A 277 8.74 8.56 -3.33
C SER A 277 7.81 9.53 -4.04
N ALA A 278 7.77 9.52 -5.38
CA ALA A 278 6.89 10.40 -6.12
C ALA A 278 5.41 9.98 -6.03
N SER A 279 5.09 8.70 -5.89
CA SER A 279 3.72 8.26 -5.60
C SER A 279 3.24 8.76 -4.22
N TYR A 280 4.12 8.76 -3.22
CA TYR A 280 3.81 9.34 -1.91
C TYR A 280 3.62 10.85 -1.99
N MET A 281 4.45 11.54 -2.78
CA MET A 281 4.29 12.98 -3.03
C MET A 281 3.00 13.28 -3.80
N CYS A 282 2.65 12.48 -4.79
CA CYS A 282 1.39 12.58 -5.51
C CYS A 282 0.18 12.47 -4.55
N ARG A 283 0.21 11.48 -3.62
CA ARG A 283 -0.82 11.37 -2.58
C ARG A 283 -0.88 12.60 -1.69
N TYR A 284 0.26 13.09 -1.22
CA TYR A 284 0.36 14.29 -0.39
C TYR A 284 -0.29 15.50 -1.06
N ILE A 285 0.01 15.74 -2.33
CA ILE A 285 -0.52 16.86 -3.10
C ILE A 285 -2.04 16.80 -3.23
N VAL A 286 -2.57 15.69 -3.74
CA VAL A 286 -4.02 15.58 -3.99
C VAL A 286 -4.83 15.54 -2.68
N LYS A 287 -4.26 14.97 -1.61
CA LYS A 287 -4.89 15.01 -0.29
C LYS A 287 -5.02 16.45 0.20
N ASN A 288 -3.98 17.28 0.07
CA ASN A 288 -4.02 18.68 0.43
C ASN A 288 -5.00 19.49 -0.44
N ILE A 289 -5.08 19.23 -1.74
CA ILE A 289 -6.05 19.87 -2.65
C ILE A 289 -7.49 19.59 -2.20
N VAL A 290 -7.82 18.33 -1.92
CA VAL A 290 -9.17 17.94 -1.49
C VAL A 290 -9.46 18.45 -0.08
N ALA A 291 -8.50 18.38 0.84
CA ALA A 291 -8.62 18.93 2.20
C ALA A 291 -8.83 20.45 2.20
N ALA A 292 -8.18 21.18 1.28
CA ALA A 292 -8.36 22.62 1.09
C ALA A 292 -9.75 22.97 0.51
N GLY A 293 -10.54 21.98 0.08
CA GLY A 293 -11.85 22.20 -0.54
C GLY A 293 -11.77 22.65 -2.00
N LEU A 294 -10.60 22.59 -2.62
CA LEU A 294 -10.41 22.99 -4.02
C LEU A 294 -10.99 22.01 -5.03
N ALA A 295 -11.23 20.78 -4.62
CA ALA A 295 -11.96 19.76 -5.37
C ALA A 295 -12.59 18.74 -4.42
N GLU A 296 -13.67 18.05 -4.83
CA GLU A 296 -14.21 16.89 -4.10
C GLU A 296 -13.46 15.59 -4.45
N ARG A 297 -12.91 15.53 -5.66
CA ARG A 297 -12.09 14.44 -6.18
C ARG A 297 -10.93 15.02 -6.96
N CYS A 298 -9.74 14.54 -6.71
CA CYS A 298 -8.54 15.01 -7.38
C CYS A 298 -7.61 13.85 -7.70
N GLU A 299 -7.02 13.89 -8.88
CA GLU A 299 -5.97 12.99 -9.31
C GLU A 299 -4.81 13.79 -9.89
N ILE A 300 -3.60 13.32 -9.65
CA ILE A 300 -2.38 13.87 -10.24
C ILE A 300 -1.62 12.75 -10.95
N GLN A 301 -1.04 13.08 -12.11
CA GLN A 301 -0.01 12.28 -12.77
C GLN A 301 1.30 13.07 -12.79
N VAL A 302 2.40 12.42 -12.41
CA VAL A 302 3.75 12.92 -12.56
C VAL A 302 4.58 11.88 -13.31
N ALA A 303 5.41 12.31 -14.26
CA ALA A 303 6.27 11.39 -15.02
C ALA A 303 7.73 11.85 -14.97
N TYR A 304 8.64 10.89 -14.92
CA TYR A 304 10.09 11.12 -14.92
C TYR A 304 10.79 10.36 -16.04
N THR A 305 12.00 10.81 -16.35
CA THR A 305 13.00 10.04 -17.12
C THR A 305 14.24 9.84 -16.27
N ILE A 306 14.93 8.73 -16.47
CA ILE A 306 16.14 8.41 -15.71
C ILE A 306 17.17 9.54 -15.77
N GLY A 307 17.80 9.83 -14.64
CA GLY A 307 18.92 10.79 -14.52
C GLY A 307 18.51 12.25 -14.53
N ARG A 308 17.22 12.61 -14.74
CA ARG A 308 16.76 14.00 -14.64
C ARG A 308 16.04 14.25 -13.32
N ALA A 309 16.28 15.42 -12.72
CA ALA A 309 15.62 15.84 -11.50
C ALA A 309 14.19 16.33 -11.76
N GLU A 310 14.01 17.19 -12.76
CA GLU A 310 12.69 17.73 -13.08
C GLU A 310 11.79 16.69 -13.74
N PRO A 311 10.50 16.62 -13.36
CA PRO A 311 9.56 15.76 -14.05
C PRO A 311 9.37 16.18 -15.52
N VAL A 312 9.14 15.20 -16.39
CA VAL A 312 8.87 15.46 -17.82
C VAL A 312 7.43 15.92 -18.06
N SER A 313 6.52 15.57 -17.16
CA SER A 313 5.13 16.05 -17.20
C SER A 313 4.49 16.04 -15.81
N VAL A 314 3.56 16.97 -15.60
CA VAL A 314 2.68 17.06 -14.43
C VAL A 314 1.29 17.43 -14.93
N MET A 315 0.28 16.66 -14.52
CA MET A 315 -1.13 16.90 -14.85
C MET A 315 -2.00 16.69 -13.59
N VAL A 316 -2.89 17.63 -13.32
CA VAL A 316 -3.87 17.54 -12.24
C VAL A 316 -5.28 17.54 -12.82
N GLY A 317 -6.11 16.57 -12.42
CA GLY A 317 -7.51 16.44 -12.83
C GLY A 317 -8.45 16.49 -11.62
N ALA A 318 -9.48 17.34 -11.67
CA ALA A 318 -10.46 17.51 -10.59
C ALA A 318 -11.84 16.91 -10.89
N TYR A 319 -11.99 16.09 -11.93
CA TYR A 319 -13.23 15.38 -12.29
C TYR A 319 -14.47 16.29 -12.38
N SER A 320 -14.31 17.52 -12.85
CA SER A 320 -15.35 18.57 -12.86
C SER A 320 -15.89 18.95 -11.48
N THR A 321 -15.16 18.68 -10.43
CA THR A 321 -15.50 19.07 -9.05
C THR A 321 -14.61 20.19 -8.51
N GLY A 322 -13.66 20.69 -9.31
CA GLY A 322 -12.74 21.76 -8.93
C GLY A 322 -13.40 23.12 -8.87
N VAL A 323 -12.97 23.96 -7.91
CA VAL A 323 -13.35 25.36 -7.80
C VAL A 323 -12.65 26.22 -8.87
N VAL A 324 -11.52 25.74 -9.39
CA VAL A 324 -10.79 26.29 -10.54
C VAL A 324 -10.58 25.18 -11.58
N SER A 325 -10.09 25.56 -12.74
CA SER A 325 -9.83 24.60 -13.82
C SER A 325 -8.69 23.62 -13.49
N SER A 326 -8.67 22.45 -14.11
CA SER A 326 -7.57 21.49 -13.98
C SER A 326 -6.23 22.08 -14.43
N LEU A 327 -6.24 22.99 -15.39
CA LEU A 327 -5.03 23.69 -15.83
C LEU A 327 -4.47 24.60 -14.72
N GLU A 328 -5.33 25.41 -14.12
CA GLU A 328 -4.94 26.29 -12.99
C GLU A 328 -4.44 25.49 -11.79
N LEU A 329 -5.12 24.36 -11.42
CA LEU A 329 -4.63 23.46 -10.38
C LEU A 329 -3.23 22.91 -10.72
N THR A 330 -2.99 22.57 -11.99
CA THR A 330 -1.67 22.07 -12.43
C THR A 330 -0.60 23.14 -12.25
N GLU A 331 -0.87 24.39 -12.61
CA GLU A 331 0.10 25.50 -12.45
C GLU A 331 0.32 25.85 -10.96
N ILE A 332 -0.71 25.80 -10.14
CA ILE A 332 -0.58 25.95 -8.67
C ILE A 332 0.34 24.87 -8.11
N VAL A 333 0.12 23.60 -8.49
CA VAL A 333 0.94 22.48 -8.03
C VAL A 333 2.40 22.67 -8.42
N LYS A 334 2.69 22.96 -9.69
CA LYS A 334 4.06 23.23 -10.17
C LYS A 334 4.74 24.38 -9.43
N LYS A 335 3.99 25.38 -9.01
CA LYS A 335 4.52 26.54 -8.29
C LYS A 335 4.75 26.29 -6.80
N LYS A 336 3.91 25.46 -6.17
CA LYS A 336 3.88 25.26 -4.72
C LYS A 336 4.63 24.01 -4.24
N PHE A 337 4.86 23.04 -5.11
CA PHE A 337 5.50 21.78 -4.75
C PHE A 337 6.74 21.54 -5.62
N ASP A 338 7.87 21.34 -4.95
CA ASP A 338 9.09 20.89 -5.62
C ASP A 338 9.01 19.37 -5.83
N LEU A 339 8.97 18.97 -7.10
CA LEU A 339 8.80 17.57 -7.51
C LEU A 339 10.13 16.88 -7.86
N ARG A 340 11.27 17.52 -7.59
CA ARG A 340 12.57 16.87 -7.75
C ARG A 340 12.76 15.76 -6.72
N PRO A 341 13.33 14.61 -7.08
CA PRO A 341 13.47 13.48 -6.16
C PRO A 341 14.08 13.82 -4.81
N ALA A 342 15.16 14.64 -4.79
CA ALA A 342 15.79 15.08 -3.54
C ALA A 342 14.84 15.90 -2.65
N ALA A 343 14.09 16.83 -3.25
CA ALA A 343 13.13 17.67 -2.54
C ALA A 343 11.95 16.85 -1.98
N ILE A 344 11.48 15.86 -2.72
CA ILE A 344 10.43 14.92 -2.24
C ILE A 344 10.92 14.15 -1.02
N ILE A 345 12.13 13.60 -1.07
CA ILE A 345 12.74 12.85 0.03
C ILE A 345 12.84 13.72 1.28
N GLU A 346 13.31 14.96 1.13
CA GLU A 346 13.41 15.91 2.23
C GLU A 346 12.02 16.32 2.77
N ARG A 347 11.08 16.70 1.89
CA ARG A 347 9.74 17.16 2.27
C ARG A 347 8.95 16.13 3.04
N LEU A 348 9.04 14.86 2.65
CA LEU A 348 8.32 13.76 3.27
C LEU A 348 9.16 13.01 4.32
N ASP A 349 10.40 13.47 4.58
CA ASP A 349 11.31 12.89 5.57
C ASP A 349 11.45 11.36 5.40
N LEU A 350 11.81 10.92 4.19
CA LEU A 350 11.80 9.53 3.78
C LEU A 350 13.08 8.75 4.13
N LEU A 351 14.13 9.40 4.67
CA LEU A 351 15.37 8.71 5.06
C LEU A 351 15.28 8.09 6.47
N ARG A 352 14.14 7.49 6.78
CA ARG A 352 13.85 6.84 8.08
C ARG A 352 13.37 5.40 7.88
N PRO A 353 13.59 4.51 8.87
CA PRO A 353 13.09 3.12 8.81
C PRO A 353 11.57 3.07 9.13
N ILE A 354 10.74 3.42 8.15
CA ILE A 354 9.28 3.54 8.28
C ILE A 354 8.51 2.61 7.33
N TYR A 355 9.22 1.85 6.50
CA TYR A 355 8.68 1.19 5.32
C TYR A 355 7.94 -0.10 5.64
N ARG A 356 8.43 -0.92 6.58
CA ARG A 356 7.72 -2.13 7.01
C ARG A 356 6.29 -1.82 7.49
N LYS A 357 6.09 -0.69 8.16
CA LYS A 357 4.75 -0.25 8.59
C LYS A 357 3.82 0.06 7.43
N SER A 358 4.34 0.46 6.27
CA SER A 358 3.53 0.78 5.10
C SER A 358 3.15 -0.43 4.25
N SER A 359 3.86 -1.55 4.37
CA SER A 359 3.74 -2.71 3.49
C SER A 359 2.43 -3.50 3.59
N ASN A 360 1.56 -3.22 4.57
CA ASN A 360 0.25 -3.87 4.75
C ASN A 360 -0.86 -2.86 4.90
N TYR A 361 -2.09 -3.28 4.53
CA TYR A 361 -3.33 -2.49 4.73
C TYR A 361 -3.32 -1.14 4.02
N GLY A 362 -2.65 -1.07 2.86
CA GLY A 362 -2.51 0.12 2.03
C GLY A 362 -1.41 1.08 2.50
N HIS A 363 -0.75 1.72 1.53
CA HIS A 363 0.23 2.77 1.79
C HIS A 363 -0.43 4.12 2.09
N PHE A 364 -1.70 4.29 1.69
CA PHE A 364 -2.46 5.53 1.80
C PHE A 364 -3.68 5.39 2.72
N GLY A 365 -4.13 6.52 3.28
CA GLY A 365 -5.30 6.59 4.15
C GLY A 365 -5.06 6.15 5.59
N ARG A 366 -3.81 6.07 6.04
CA ARG A 366 -3.45 5.82 7.43
C ARG A 366 -2.65 7.00 7.98
N GLU A 367 -3.26 7.79 8.84
CA GLU A 367 -2.69 9.01 9.41
C GLU A 367 -1.77 8.70 10.61
N LEU A 368 -0.73 7.89 10.35
CA LEU A 368 0.30 7.61 11.34
C LEU A 368 1.32 8.75 11.38
N PRO A 369 1.95 9.04 12.54
CA PRO A 369 2.92 10.11 12.66
C PRO A 369 4.11 9.98 11.69
N GLU A 370 4.47 8.74 11.34
CA GLU A 370 5.56 8.43 10.40
C GLU A 370 5.18 8.70 8.94
N PHE A 371 3.89 8.71 8.60
CA PHE A 371 3.42 8.83 7.22
C PHE A 371 3.20 10.30 6.82
N ALA A 372 4.31 11.00 6.55
CA ALA A 372 4.31 12.42 6.22
C ALA A 372 3.45 12.74 4.97
N TRP A 373 3.27 11.79 4.07
CA TRP A 373 2.42 11.94 2.87
C TRP A 373 0.91 11.98 3.16
N GLU A 374 0.50 11.72 4.40
CA GLU A 374 -0.89 11.88 4.83
C GLU A 374 -1.17 13.23 5.54
N LYS A 375 -0.16 14.09 5.73
CA LYS A 375 -0.35 15.43 6.31
C LYS A 375 -1.12 16.35 5.39
N THR A 376 -1.88 17.27 5.99
CA THR A 376 -2.68 18.31 5.30
C THR A 376 -2.22 19.72 5.65
N ASP A 377 -0.91 19.89 5.79
CA ASP A 377 -0.26 21.12 6.25
C ASP A 377 -0.11 22.21 5.16
N MET A 378 -0.50 21.93 3.90
CA MET A 378 -0.51 22.88 2.79
C MET A 378 -1.89 23.51 2.52
N VAL A 379 -2.91 23.19 3.32
CA VAL A 379 -4.31 23.62 3.10
C VAL A 379 -4.44 25.12 2.98
N GLU A 380 -3.90 25.89 3.93
CA GLU A 380 -4.03 27.36 3.93
C GLU A 380 -3.22 28.00 2.80
N GLU A 381 -2.07 27.44 2.48
CA GLU A 381 -1.25 27.91 1.36
C GLU A 381 -1.91 27.66 0.00
N LEU A 382 -2.60 26.55 -0.17
CA LEU A 382 -3.35 26.24 -1.38
C LEU A 382 -4.60 27.10 -1.52
N LYS A 383 -5.34 27.34 -0.44
CA LYS A 383 -6.48 28.29 -0.46
C LYS A 383 -6.08 29.69 -0.85
N SER A 384 -4.91 30.14 -0.40
CA SER A 384 -4.41 31.49 -0.73
C SER A 384 -3.89 31.63 -2.16
N ALA A 385 -3.74 30.52 -2.89
CA ALA A 385 -3.24 30.50 -4.27
C ALA A 385 -4.37 30.54 -5.32
N VAL A 386 -5.61 30.45 -4.89
CA VAL A 386 -6.85 30.55 -5.68
C VAL A 386 -7.60 31.85 -5.32
#